data_5ea7c995fc3349cab1f5bd19c0338be6
#
_entry.id   5ea7c995fc3349cab1f5bd19c0338be6
#
_cell.length_a   1.000
_cell.length_b   1.000
_cell.length_c   1.000
_cell.angle_alpha   90.00
_cell.angle_beta   90.00
_cell.angle_gamma   90.00
#
_symmetry.space_group_name_H-M   'P 1'
#
loop_
_entity.id
_entity.type
_entity.pdbx_description
1 polymer ?
#
loop_
_entity_poly.entity_id
_entity_poly.type
_entity_poly.pdbx_seq_one_letter_code
_entity_poly.pdbx_strand_id
1 'polypeptide(L)'
;MSDDLMQVELVAADRLVWSGEAKMVIARTTEGDVGILPNHAPMLSLMVDGVVDVTTSEGETWVAAVDAGFLSVAHNRISILSEHAEMSHEIDLEKARADLERARTAGENDDEAEEMVRRAEARIRAAEKAS
;
A
#
# COMPACT_ATOMS: atom_id res chain seq x y z
N MET A 1 11.21 -9.94 25.29
CA MET A 1 10.33 -8.88 24.84
C MET A 1 11.12 -7.92 23.97
N SER A 2 10.62 -7.63 22.84
CA SER A 2 11.35 -6.84 21.88
C SER A 2 10.76 -5.45 21.73
N ASP A 3 11.60 -4.44 21.87
CA ASP A 3 11.26 -3.08 21.55
C ASP A 3 11.78 -2.74 20.14
N ASP A 4 12.13 -3.78 19.39
CA ASP A 4 12.64 -3.59 18.04
C ASP A 4 11.60 -2.94 17.15
N LEU A 5 12.06 -2.04 16.33
CA LEU A 5 11.23 -1.34 15.36
C LEU A 5 11.84 -1.51 13.98
N MET A 6 10.99 -1.36 12.98
CA MET A 6 11.43 -1.39 11.60
C MET A 6 11.40 0.03 11.05
N GLN A 7 12.36 0.33 10.18
CA GLN A 7 12.34 1.58 9.42
C GLN A 7 11.59 1.32 8.13
N VAL A 8 10.57 2.11 7.87
CA VAL A 8 9.72 1.93 6.70
C VAL A 8 9.81 3.15 5.79
N GLU A 9 9.99 2.90 4.51
CA GLU A 9 9.90 3.94 3.49
C GLU A 9 8.91 3.51 2.42
N LEU A 10 7.95 4.36 2.16
CA LEU A 10 7.00 4.19 1.06
C LEU A 10 7.33 5.26 0.02
N VAL A 11 7.83 4.83 -1.12
CA VAL A 11 8.31 5.73 -2.17
C VAL A 11 7.52 5.50 -3.46
N ALA A 12 7.01 6.58 -4.02
CA ALA A 12 6.41 6.57 -5.34
C ALA A 12 7.43 7.11 -6.35
N ALA A 13 7.12 7.01 -7.63
CA ALA A 13 8.04 7.43 -8.67
C ALA A 13 8.46 8.90 -8.56
N ASP A 14 7.58 9.74 -8.05
CA ASP A 14 7.80 11.19 -7.99
C ASP A 14 8.09 11.74 -6.60
N ARG A 15 7.96 10.94 -5.54
CA ARG A 15 8.15 11.47 -4.19
C ARG A 15 8.26 10.37 -3.13
N LEU A 16 8.81 10.76 -1.98
CA LEU A 16 8.72 9.97 -0.77
C LEU A 16 7.33 10.23 -0.18
N VAL A 17 6.51 9.19 -0.09
CA VAL A 17 5.13 9.31 0.36
C VAL A 17 5.02 9.27 1.88
N TRP A 18 5.76 8.37 2.50
CA TRP A 18 5.76 8.22 3.97
C TRP A 18 7.05 7.55 4.42
N SER A 19 7.54 7.94 5.56
CA SER A 19 8.62 7.22 6.22
C SER A 19 8.46 7.33 7.73
N GLY A 20 8.93 6.32 8.43
CA GLY A 20 8.86 6.30 9.88
C GLY A 20 9.17 4.94 10.45
N GLU A 21 9.02 4.84 11.76
CA GLU A 21 9.25 3.59 12.48
C GLU A 21 7.93 2.84 12.68
N ALA A 22 7.99 1.53 12.50
CA ALA A 22 6.80 0.70 12.60
C ALA A 22 7.09 -0.58 13.38
N LYS A 23 6.05 -1.10 14.02
CA LYS A 23 6.12 -2.40 14.67
C LYS A 23 5.42 -3.50 13.87
N MET A 24 4.69 -3.12 12.84
CA MET A 24 4.05 -4.08 11.92
C MET A 24 3.71 -3.41 10.60
N VAL A 25 3.86 -4.14 9.51
CA VAL A 25 3.43 -3.71 8.18
C VAL A 25 2.68 -4.86 7.54
N ILE A 26 1.54 -4.57 6.95
CA ILE A 26 0.79 -5.55 6.16
C ILE A 26 0.73 -5.03 4.73
N ALA A 27 1.20 -5.83 3.79
CA ALA A 27 1.23 -5.44 2.38
C ALA A 27 0.62 -6.56 1.53
N ARG A 28 0.05 -6.18 0.40
CA ARG A 28 -0.51 -7.16 -0.54
C ARG A 28 0.49 -7.48 -1.64
N THR A 29 0.88 -8.74 -1.70
CA THR A 29 1.83 -9.22 -2.70
C THR A 29 1.13 -10.12 -3.70
N THR A 30 1.88 -10.55 -4.71
CA THR A 30 1.37 -11.52 -5.71
C THR A 30 0.99 -12.85 -5.07
N GLU A 31 1.47 -13.11 -3.85
CA GLU A 31 1.17 -14.35 -3.13
C GLU A 31 0.13 -14.14 -2.02
N GLY A 32 -0.48 -12.96 -1.95
CA GLY A 32 -1.46 -12.61 -0.94
C GLY A 32 -0.95 -11.59 0.05
N ASP A 33 -1.70 -11.38 1.11
CA ASP A 33 -1.31 -10.43 2.16
C ASP A 33 -0.17 -11.00 2.99
N VAL A 34 0.83 -10.17 3.25
CA VAL A 34 2.00 -10.55 4.06
C VAL A 34 2.10 -9.59 5.24
N GLY A 35 2.16 -10.16 6.44
CA GLY A 35 2.41 -9.38 7.66
C GLY A 35 3.89 -9.43 8.01
N ILE A 36 4.47 -8.27 8.25
CA ILE A 36 5.91 -8.14 8.53
C ILE A 36 6.10 -7.57 9.91
N LEU A 37 6.81 -8.31 10.73
CA LEU A 37 7.16 -7.91 12.09
C LEU A 37 8.67 -7.70 12.22
N PRO A 38 9.13 -7.03 13.27
CA PRO A 38 10.57 -6.85 13.47
C PRO A 38 11.32 -8.18 13.44
N ASN A 39 12.52 -8.14 12.90
CA ASN A 39 13.40 -9.29 12.74
C ASN A 39 12.92 -10.31 11.70
N HIS A 40 12.04 -9.87 10.81
CA HIS A 40 11.59 -10.70 9.69
C HIS A 40 12.79 -11.03 8.79
N ALA A 41 12.80 -12.26 8.28
CA ALA A 41 13.86 -12.70 7.36
C ALA A 41 13.87 -11.81 6.10
N PRO A 42 15.03 -11.65 5.47
CA PRO A 42 15.12 -10.87 4.23
C PRO A 42 14.16 -11.41 3.18
N MET A 43 13.50 -10.49 2.48
CA MET A 43 12.49 -10.84 1.50
C MET A 43 12.43 -9.77 0.42
N LEU A 44 12.22 -10.19 -0.82
CA LEU A 44 11.94 -9.30 -1.93
C LEU A 44 10.72 -9.87 -2.63
N SER A 45 9.69 -9.07 -2.78
CA SER A 45 8.43 -9.53 -3.35
C SER A 45 7.84 -8.49 -4.28
N LEU A 46 7.09 -8.97 -5.26
CA LEU A 46 6.28 -8.10 -6.11
C LEU A 46 4.95 -7.83 -5.40
N MET A 47 4.50 -6.59 -5.49
CA MET A 47 3.21 -6.19 -4.94
C MET A 47 2.20 -6.01 -6.04
N VAL A 48 0.95 -6.29 -5.71
CA VAL A 48 -0.18 -5.98 -6.60
C VAL A 48 -0.85 -4.70 -6.10
N ASP A 49 -1.71 -4.11 -6.93
CA ASP A 49 -2.50 -2.94 -6.53
C ASP A 49 -3.28 -3.28 -5.27
N GLY A 50 -3.17 -2.46 -4.25
CA GLY A 50 -3.83 -2.76 -2.99
C GLY A 50 -3.54 -1.75 -1.90
N VAL A 51 -3.75 -2.19 -0.68
CA VAL A 51 -3.61 -1.36 0.52
C VAL A 51 -2.43 -1.84 1.35
N VAL A 52 -1.67 -0.89 1.87
CA VAL A 52 -0.60 -1.16 2.83
C VAL A 52 -1.00 -0.56 4.17
N ASP A 53 -0.93 -1.36 5.22
CA ASP A 53 -1.19 -0.92 6.59
C ASP A 53 0.12 -0.87 7.36
N VAL A 54 0.41 0.27 7.96
CA VAL A 54 1.60 0.44 8.78
C VAL A 54 1.16 0.78 10.20
N THR A 55 1.56 -0.05 11.16
CA THR A 55 1.31 0.23 12.57
C THR A 55 2.58 0.80 13.17
N THR A 56 2.52 2.04 13.65
CA THR A 56 3.68 2.75 14.16
C THR A 56 4.06 2.27 15.54
N SER A 57 5.21 2.74 16.02
CA SER A 57 5.70 2.43 17.38
C SER A 57 4.72 2.88 18.47
N GLU A 58 3.91 3.88 18.18
CA GLU A 58 2.94 4.42 19.13
C GLU A 58 1.56 3.75 19.01
N GLY A 59 1.42 2.78 18.12
CA GLY A 59 0.16 2.06 17.95
C GLY A 59 -0.80 2.70 16.96
N GLU A 60 -0.41 3.79 16.31
CA GLU A 60 -1.22 4.40 15.27
C GLU A 60 -1.13 3.58 14.00
N THR A 61 -2.20 3.54 13.23
CA THR A 61 -2.20 2.86 11.93
C THR A 61 -2.28 3.88 10.80
N TRP A 62 -1.31 3.80 9.90
CA TRP A 62 -1.31 4.58 8.67
C TRP A 62 -1.65 3.65 7.52
N VAL A 63 -2.56 4.09 6.67
CA VAL A 63 -3.06 3.29 5.55
C VAL A 63 -2.74 4.00 4.25
N ALA A 64 -2.23 3.25 3.29
CA ALA A 64 -1.90 3.80 1.97
C ALA A 64 -2.48 2.91 0.88
N ALA A 65 -2.90 3.53 -0.22
CA ALA A 65 -3.21 2.83 -1.45
C ALA A 65 -1.97 2.84 -2.31
N VAL A 66 -1.57 1.69 -2.81
CA VAL A 66 -0.39 1.57 -3.67
C VAL A 66 -0.76 0.87 -4.96
N ASP A 67 -0.12 1.29 -6.03
CA ASP A 67 -0.18 0.56 -7.28
C ASP A 67 0.95 -0.47 -7.25
N ALA A 68 0.94 -1.41 -8.16
CA ALA A 68 1.92 -2.49 -8.19
C ALA A 68 3.37 -1.98 -8.08
N GLY A 69 4.22 -2.77 -7.46
CA GLY A 69 5.61 -2.39 -7.27
C GLY A 69 6.40 -3.46 -6.54
N PHE A 70 7.35 -3.03 -5.73
CA PHE A 70 8.26 -3.93 -5.01
C PHE A 70 8.22 -3.70 -3.51
N LEU A 71 8.33 -4.80 -2.79
CA LEU A 71 8.46 -4.80 -1.34
C LEU A 71 9.80 -5.45 -1.00
N SER A 72 10.66 -4.72 -0.29
CA SER A 72 11.97 -5.23 0.15
C SER A 72 12.03 -5.17 1.67
N VAL A 73 12.44 -6.28 2.27
CA VAL A 73 12.60 -6.39 3.71
C VAL A 73 13.99 -6.93 4.03
N ALA A 74 14.75 -6.22 4.84
CA ALA A 74 16.06 -6.70 5.31
C ALA A 74 16.53 -5.87 6.49
N HIS A 75 17.06 -6.53 7.50
CA HIS A 75 17.67 -5.86 8.66
C HIS A 75 16.77 -4.80 9.30
N ASN A 76 15.51 -5.13 9.51
CA ASN A 76 14.50 -4.24 10.06
C ASN A 76 14.29 -2.97 9.23
N ARG A 77 14.52 -3.09 7.92
CA ARG A 77 14.21 -2.04 6.96
C ARG A 77 13.21 -2.56 5.96
N ILE A 78 12.15 -1.80 5.76
CA ILE A 78 11.14 -2.11 4.76
C ILE A 78 11.12 -0.98 3.76
N SER A 79 11.32 -1.32 2.49
CA SER A 79 11.22 -0.36 1.39
C SER A 79 10.09 -0.80 0.48
N ILE A 80 9.16 0.09 0.25
CA ILE A 80 8.04 -0.15 -0.66
C ILE A 80 8.18 0.86 -1.80
N LEU A 81 8.37 0.34 -3.00
CA LEU A 81 8.48 1.16 -4.20
C LEU A 81 7.28 0.91 -5.08
N SER A 82 6.52 1.95 -5.34
CA SER A 82 5.31 1.87 -6.16
C SER A 82 5.34 2.95 -7.23
N GLU A 83 4.69 2.71 -8.33
CA GLU A 83 4.58 3.72 -9.38
C GLU A 83 3.77 4.92 -8.87
N HIS A 84 2.68 4.64 -8.16
CA HIS A 84 1.85 5.66 -7.53
C HIS A 84 1.43 5.18 -6.15
N ALA A 85 1.40 6.08 -5.20
CA ALA A 85 0.94 5.76 -3.86
C ALA A 85 0.31 7.01 -3.22
N GLU A 86 -0.72 6.80 -2.43
CA GLU A 86 -1.40 7.87 -1.71
C GLU A 86 -1.72 7.41 -0.30
N MET A 87 -1.44 8.27 0.67
CA MET A 87 -1.89 8.02 2.03
C MET A 87 -3.40 8.21 2.11
N SER A 88 -4.06 7.50 2.99
CA SER A 88 -5.53 7.55 3.11
C SER A 88 -6.08 8.96 3.23
N HIS A 89 -5.39 9.82 3.98
CA HIS A 89 -5.86 11.20 4.17
C HIS A 89 -5.68 12.09 2.93
N GLU A 90 -4.92 11.65 1.94
CA GLU A 90 -4.74 12.37 0.68
C GLU A 90 -5.78 11.96 -0.37
N ILE A 91 -6.48 10.84 -0.14
CA ILE A 91 -7.40 10.28 -1.13
C ILE A 91 -8.71 11.04 -1.16
N ASP A 92 -9.09 11.49 -2.35
CA ASP A 92 -10.42 12.04 -2.60
C ASP A 92 -11.37 10.86 -2.88
N LEU A 93 -12.18 10.51 -1.89
CA LEU A 93 -13.06 9.35 -1.97
C LEU A 93 -14.10 9.47 -3.08
N GLU A 94 -14.66 10.67 -3.27
CA GLU A 94 -15.64 10.88 -4.34
C GLU A 94 -15.01 10.71 -5.71
N LYS A 95 -13.79 11.22 -5.89
CA LYS A 95 -13.07 11.05 -7.14
C LYS A 95 -12.77 9.56 -7.38
N ALA A 96 -12.35 8.84 -6.34
CA ALA A 96 -12.06 7.42 -6.47
C ALA A 96 -13.30 6.62 -6.88
N ARG A 97 -14.45 6.96 -6.31
CA ARG A 97 -15.72 6.32 -6.68
C ARG A 97 -16.12 6.63 -8.12
N ALA A 98 -15.91 7.87 -8.54
CA ALA A 98 -16.21 8.28 -9.93
C ALA A 98 -15.26 7.57 -10.91
N ASP A 99 -13.99 7.44 -10.55
CA ASP A 99 -13.01 6.73 -11.37
C ASP A 99 -13.38 5.25 -11.51
N LEU A 100 -13.86 4.63 -10.42
CA LEU A 100 -14.30 3.25 -10.44
C LEU A 100 -15.49 3.07 -11.39
N GLU A 101 -16.46 3.96 -11.31
CA GLU A 101 -17.64 3.90 -12.17
C GLU A 101 -17.26 4.04 -13.65
N ARG A 102 -16.38 4.99 -13.96
CA ARG A 102 -15.90 5.19 -15.32
C ARG A 102 -15.15 3.96 -15.84
N ALA A 103 -14.31 3.37 -15.01
CA ALA A 103 -13.54 2.20 -15.39
C ALA A 103 -14.45 1.01 -15.70
N ARG A 104 -15.50 0.84 -14.91
CA ARG A 104 -16.47 -0.25 -15.13
C ARG A 104 -17.28 -0.08 -16.40
N THR A 105 -17.56 1.15 -16.79
CA THR A 105 -18.32 1.41 -18.02
C THR A 105 -17.43 1.35 -19.28
N ALA A 106 -16.12 1.36 -19.13
CA ALA A 106 -15.19 1.34 -20.26
C ALA A 106 -15.08 -0.01 -20.98
N GLY A 107 -15.63 -1.08 -20.38
CA GLY A 107 -15.66 -2.39 -21.00
C GLY A 107 -14.88 -3.45 -20.21
N GLU A 108 -15.49 -4.63 -20.12
CA GLU A 108 -14.97 -5.71 -19.30
C GLU A 108 -13.76 -6.44 -19.89
N ASN A 109 -13.49 -6.25 -21.18
CA ASN A 109 -12.41 -6.96 -21.87
C ASN A 109 -11.18 -6.09 -22.12
N ASP A 110 -11.10 -4.96 -21.43
CA ASP A 110 -10.00 -4.04 -21.55
C ASP A 110 -9.10 -4.17 -20.32
N ASP A 111 -7.87 -4.66 -20.50
CA ASP A 111 -6.92 -4.83 -19.40
C ASP A 111 -6.61 -3.52 -18.70
N GLU A 112 -6.57 -2.44 -19.45
CA GLU A 112 -6.34 -1.12 -18.90
C GLU A 112 -7.50 -0.68 -18.00
N ALA A 113 -8.72 -0.97 -18.40
CA ALA A 113 -9.90 -0.67 -17.59
C ALA A 113 -9.92 -1.53 -16.31
N GLU A 114 -9.52 -2.79 -16.41
CA GLU A 114 -9.43 -3.67 -15.24
C GLU A 114 -8.40 -3.17 -14.24
N GLU A 115 -7.27 -2.68 -14.73
CA GLU A 115 -6.24 -2.09 -13.88
C GLU A 115 -6.77 -0.84 -13.18
N MET A 116 -7.49 0.01 -13.88
CA MET A 116 -8.11 1.19 -13.30
C MET A 116 -9.12 0.84 -12.21
N VAL A 117 -9.87 -0.24 -12.41
CA VAL A 117 -10.80 -0.73 -11.39
C VAL A 117 -10.05 -1.13 -10.13
N ARG A 118 -9.00 -1.93 -10.27
CA ARG A 118 -8.22 -2.38 -9.10
C ARG A 118 -7.64 -1.21 -8.32
N ARG A 119 -7.10 -0.22 -9.04
CA ARG A 119 -6.50 0.97 -8.42
C ARG A 119 -7.53 1.84 -7.71
N ALA A 120 -8.69 2.03 -8.33
CA ALA A 120 -9.78 2.78 -7.72
C ALA A 120 -10.31 2.07 -6.49
N GLU A 121 -10.49 0.74 -6.56
CA GLU A 121 -10.94 -0.03 -5.42
C GLU A 121 -9.94 0.01 -4.25
N ALA A 122 -8.64 0.00 -4.55
CA ALA A 122 -7.62 0.11 -3.51
C ALA A 122 -7.71 1.46 -2.79
N ARG A 123 -7.93 2.53 -3.53
CA ARG A 123 -8.07 3.86 -2.94
C ARG A 123 -9.31 3.99 -2.08
N ILE A 124 -10.41 3.44 -2.55
CA ILE A 124 -11.66 3.43 -1.78
C ILE A 124 -11.45 2.65 -0.47
N ARG A 125 -10.85 1.45 -0.55
CA ARG A 125 -10.58 0.65 0.65
C ARG A 125 -9.69 1.38 1.63
N ALA A 126 -8.62 2.02 1.14
CA ALA A 126 -7.71 2.74 2.00
C ALA A 126 -8.40 3.90 2.72
N ALA A 127 -9.20 4.68 2.01
CA ALA A 127 -9.93 5.79 2.59
C ALA A 127 -10.95 5.33 3.61
N GLU A 128 -11.69 4.27 3.31
CA GLU A 128 -12.70 3.72 4.22
C GLU A 128 -12.09 3.07 5.45
N LYS A 129 -10.96 2.40 5.27
CA LYS A 129 -10.29 1.69 6.36
C LYS A 129 -9.73 2.64 7.41
N ALA A 130 -9.34 3.83 6.99
CA ALA A 130 -8.74 4.83 7.87
C ALA A 130 -9.78 5.72 8.57
N SER A 131 -11.03 5.65 8.17
CA SER A 131 -12.08 6.50 8.76
C SER A 131 -12.74 5.91 9.98
#